data_e2ae2bc49f03a6a73930b0821c722d63
#
_entry.id   e2ae2bc49f03a6a73930b0821c722d63
#
_cell.length_a   1.000
_cell.length_b   1.000
_cell.length_c   1.000
_cell.angle_alpha   90.00
_cell.angle_beta   90.00
_cell.angle_gamma   90.00
#
_symmetry.space_group_name_H-M   'P 1'
#
loop_
_entity.id
_entity.type
_entity.pdbx_description
1 polymer ?
#
loop_
_entity_poly.entity_id
_entity_poly.type
_entity_poly.pdbx_seq_one_letter_code
_entity_poly.pdbx_strand_id
1 'polypeptide(L)'
;MGSALVIENDPTDDLRRLGEWLAEANLPIEVCRPYADDPVPADLADRPAVIVLGGRPSAVGPDPAAGWLPAVEGLLRKAVRHRIPTLGIGLGAHLLATAHAGTVERSAAGPEIGPALVGKRDAAATDPLFRYVPLAPDVLQWHVDEITELPHGAVLLAASTHYPHQAFRLGDRAWGLQFHIECDRDMVSTWAAGSTILTELRLPADVVVDACVEVLGDIEEVWQPFAVRFAALALGQLPDSDIPRTLPLLGS
;
A
#
# COMPACT_ATOMS: atom_id res chain seq x y z
N MET A 1 19.26 6.36 14.69
CA MET A 1 18.37 5.55 13.84
C MET A 1 18.07 6.36 12.59
N GLY A 2 18.11 5.74 11.42
CA GLY A 2 17.72 6.39 10.16
C GLY A 2 16.20 6.66 10.11
N SER A 3 15.78 7.44 9.12
CA SER A 3 14.35 7.69 8.83
C SER A 3 13.80 6.63 7.87
N ALA A 4 12.54 6.23 8.04
CA ALA A 4 11.84 5.45 7.02
C ALA A 4 11.77 6.25 5.72
N LEU A 5 12.05 5.60 4.61
CA LEU A 5 11.94 6.22 3.29
C LEU A 5 10.51 6.11 2.79
N VAL A 6 9.93 7.24 2.44
CA VAL A 6 8.60 7.32 1.82
C VAL A 6 8.76 7.78 0.37
N ILE A 7 8.23 7.02 -0.58
CA ILE A 7 8.13 7.41 -1.98
C ILE A 7 6.70 7.90 -2.24
N GLU A 8 6.56 9.18 -2.52
CA GLU A 8 5.32 9.78 -3.03
C GLU A 8 5.39 9.81 -4.55
N ASN A 9 4.49 9.11 -5.23
CA ASN A 9 4.47 9.00 -6.69
C ASN A 9 3.59 10.06 -7.38
N ASP A 10 2.79 10.78 -6.60
CA ASP A 10 1.85 11.79 -7.10
C ASP A 10 1.63 12.87 -6.03
N PRO A 11 1.50 14.16 -6.40
CA PRO A 11 1.27 15.23 -5.44
C PRO A 11 -0.09 15.16 -4.72
N THR A 12 -1.02 14.34 -5.20
CA THR A 12 -2.34 14.16 -4.58
C THR A 12 -2.43 12.91 -3.70
N ASP A 13 -1.35 12.13 -3.62
CA ASP A 13 -1.27 10.87 -2.88
C ASP A 13 -0.11 10.93 -1.87
N ASP A 14 -0.25 11.78 -0.86
CA ASP A 14 0.71 11.93 0.23
C ASP A 14 0.34 11.05 1.45
N LEU A 15 1.13 11.12 2.52
CA LEU A 15 0.95 10.27 3.71
C LEU A 15 -0.31 10.55 4.53
N ARG A 16 -0.85 11.75 4.51
CA ARG A 16 -2.02 12.16 5.31
C ARG A 16 -2.03 11.53 6.71
N ARG A 17 -3.14 10.85 7.07
CA ARG A 17 -3.30 10.20 8.39
C ARG A 17 -2.22 9.16 8.71
N LEU A 18 -1.74 8.43 7.71
CA LEU A 18 -0.65 7.47 7.92
C LEU A 18 0.60 8.17 8.46
N GLY A 19 0.93 9.38 7.93
CA GLY A 19 2.05 10.17 8.42
C GLY A 19 1.90 10.57 9.89
N GLU A 20 0.69 10.96 10.31
CA GLU A 20 0.36 11.29 11.69
C GLU A 20 0.54 10.06 12.60
N TRP A 21 -0.01 8.91 12.22
CA TRP A 21 0.09 7.66 13.00
C TRP A 21 1.53 7.15 13.12
N LEU A 22 2.34 7.29 12.07
CA LEU A 22 3.76 6.92 12.12
C LEU A 22 4.56 7.87 13.01
N ALA A 23 4.24 9.17 13.00
CA ALA A 23 4.87 10.16 13.88
C ALA A 23 4.52 9.92 15.35
N GLU A 24 3.25 9.60 15.67
CA GLU A 24 2.81 9.20 17.02
C GLU A 24 3.53 7.94 17.50
N ALA A 25 3.83 7.01 16.59
CA ALA A 25 4.61 5.81 16.86
C ALA A 25 6.13 6.07 16.92
N ASN A 26 6.58 7.32 16.82
CA ASN A 26 7.98 7.73 16.85
C ASN A 26 8.84 7.14 15.72
N LEU A 27 8.25 6.84 14.56
CA LEU A 27 8.99 6.44 13.37
C LEU A 27 9.31 7.71 12.54
N PRO A 28 10.57 8.18 12.52
CA PRO A 28 10.95 9.33 11.71
C PRO A 28 10.85 8.95 10.22
N ILE A 29 10.37 9.88 9.40
CA ILE A 29 10.19 9.70 7.96
C ILE A 29 11.02 10.70 7.16
N GLU A 30 11.42 10.29 5.96
CA GLU A 30 12.03 11.11 4.93
C GLU A 30 11.29 10.86 3.63
N VAL A 31 10.78 11.92 3.02
CA VAL A 31 9.96 11.83 1.80
C VAL A 31 10.80 12.11 0.58
N CYS A 32 10.68 11.24 -0.43
CA CYS A 32 11.22 11.39 -1.77
C CYS A 32 10.05 11.54 -2.75
N ARG A 33 10.08 12.58 -3.59
CA ARG A 33 9.05 12.94 -4.56
C ARG A 33 9.59 12.88 -5.99
N PRO A 34 9.68 11.70 -6.61
CA PRO A 34 10.26 11.57 -7.95
C PRO A 34 9.51 12.37 -9.02
N TYR A 35 8.21 12.60 -8.84
CA TYR A 35 7.42 13.46 -9.72
C TYR A 35 7.87 14.95 -9.67
N ALA A 36 8.61 15.34 -8.63
CA ALA A 36 9.20 16.66 -8.45
C ALA A 36 10.72 16.66 -8.64
N ASP A 37 11.22 15.69 -9.44
CA ASP A 37 12.64 15.49 -9.78
C ASP A 37 13.55 15.06 -8.62
N ASP A 38 13.00 14.61 -7.48
CA ASP A 38 13.83 13.96 -6.46
C ASP A 38 14.38 12.64 -6.99
N PRO A 39 15.69 12.39 -6.87
CA PRO A 39 16.25 11.12 -7.31
C PRO A 39 15.80 9.98 -6.38
N VAL A 40 15.26 8.90 -6.94
CA VAL A 40 14.94 7.69 -6.16
C VAL A 40 16.24 7.14 -5.57
N PRO A 41 16.34 6.99 -4.24
CA PRO A 41 17.57 6.50 -3.61
C PRO A 41 17.98 5.12 -4.12
N ALA A 42 19.23 4.99 -4.53
CA ALA A 42 19.76 3.72 -4.99
C ALA A 42 20.12 2.75 -3.85
N ASP A 43 20.27 3.26 -2.64
CA ASP A 43 20.65 2.51 -1.43
C ASP A 43 19.64 2.71 -0.32
N LEU A 44 19.49 1.68 0.49
CA LEU A 44 18.59 1.63 1.65
C LEU A 44 19.36 1.52 2.98
N ALA A 45 20.66 1.78 2.97
CA ALA A 45 21.51 1.66 4.16
C ALA A 45 20.87 2.40 5.36
N ASP A 46 20.73 1.70 6.48
CA ASP A 46 20.20 2.21 7.75
C ASP A 46 18.74 2.70 7.73
N ARG A 47 18.00 2.44 6.67
CA ARG A 47 16.56 2.73 6.61
C ARG A 47 15.78 1.70 7.43
N PRO A 48 15.02 2.12 8.46
CA PRO A 48 14.19 1.19 9.26
C PRO A 48 13.00 0.64 8.48
N ALA A 49 12.51 1.36 7.47
CA ALA A 49 11.41 0.95 6.61
C ALA A 49 11.41 1.66 5.25
N VAL A 50 10.66 1.09 4.30
CA VAL A 50 10.31 1.69 3.01
C VAL A 50 8.79 1.70 2.88
N ILE A 51 8.23 2.85 2.52
CA ILE A 51 6.79 3.02 2.23
C ILE A 51 6.68 3.57 0.81
N VAL A 52 5.87 2.95 -0.04
CA VAL A 52 5.60 3.42 -1.40
C VAL A 52 4.10 3.69 -1.50
N LEU A 53 3.75 4.93 -1.72
CA LEU A 53 2.36 5.40 -1.77
C LEU A 53 1.73 5.21 -3.15
N GLY A 54 0.45 5.54 -3.21
CA GLY A 54 -0.38 5.56 -4.40
C GLY A 54 0.10 6.53 -5.48
N GLY A 55 -0.79 6.81 -6.41
CA GLY A 55 -0.57 7.78 -7.47
C GLY A 55 -1.28 7.42 -8.75
N ARG A 56 -1.45 8.43 -9.63
CA ARG A 56 -2.08 8.29 -10.95
C ARG A 56 -1.27 7.48 -11.98
N PRO A 57 0.08 7.39 -11.90
CA PRO A 57 0.81 6.49 -12.79
C PRO A 57 0.33 5.04 -12.68
N SER A 58 0.50 4.28 -13.76
CA SER A 58 0.10 2.87 -13.82
C SER A 58 1.33 1.94 -13.79
N ALA A 59 1.20 0.80 -13.14
CA ALA A 59 2.17 -0.30 -13.21
C ALA A 59 1.90 -1.24 -14.41
N VAL A 60 0.87 -0.96 -15.21
CA VAL A 60 0.55 -1.71 -16.43
C VAL A 60 1.40 -1.20 -17.60
N GLY A 61 2.56 -1.82 -17.75
CA GLY A 61 3.52 -1.45 -18.80
C GLY A 61 4.28 -0.15 -18.55
N PRO A 62 5.12 0.29 -19.50
CA PRO A 62 5.88 1.51 -19.38
C PRO A 62 4.99 2.75 -19.39
N ASP A 63 5.13 3.61 -18.38
CA ASP A 63 4.52 4.93 -18.33
C ASP A 63 5.58 6.01 -18.63
N PRO A 64 5.55 6.64 -19.82
CA PRO A 64 6.53 7.67 -20.17
C PRO A 64 6.48 8.91 -19.26
N ALA A 65 5.33 9.18 -18.62
CA ALA A 65 5.15 10.30 -17.70
C ALA A 65 5.68 9.98 -16.29
N ALA A 66 6.02 8.72 -16.02
CA ALA A 66 6.48 8.23 -14.73
C ALA A 66 7.77 7.40 -14.86
N GLY A 67 8.76 7.95 -15.53
CA GLY A 67 10.04 7.29 -15.82
C GLY A 67 10.84 6.84 -14.60
N TRP A 68 10.43 7.21 -13.39
CA TRP A 68 11.03 6.78 -12.12
C TRP A 68 10.52 5.42 -11.62
N LEU A 69 9.37 4.91 -12.10
CA LEU A 69 8.78 3.67 -11.60
C LEU A 69 9.74 2.47 -11.65
N PRO A 70 10.55 2.25 -12.70
CA PRO A 70 11.54 1.18 -12.70
C PRO A 70 12.60 1.30 -11.59
N ALA A 71 12.96 2.53 -11.20
CA ALA A 71 13.87 2.77 -10.08
C ALA A 71 13.19 2.42 -8.73
N VAL A 72 11.90 2.75 -8.56
CA VAL A 72 11.11 2.37 -7.38
C VAL A 72 10.96 0.85 -7.28
N GLU A 73 10.71 0.15 -8.39
CA GLU A 73 10.71 -1.32 -8.40
C GLU A 73 12.09 -1.89 -8.01
N GLY A 74 13.18 -1.30 -8.53
CA GLY A 74 14.54 -1.66 -8.13
C GLY A 74 14.78 -1.49 -6.63
N LEU A 75 14.24 -0.42 -6.03
CA LEU A 75 14.28 -0.15 -4.60
C LEU A 75 13.49 -1.21 -3.82
N LEU A 76 12.27 -1.54 -4.27
CA LEU A 76 11.41 -2.56 -3.63
C LEU A 76 12.07 -3.95 -3.67
N ARG A 77 12.71 -4.34 -4.80
CA ARG A 77 13.50 -5.59 -4.87
C ARG A 77 14.61 -5.64 -3.83
N LYS A 78 15.30 -4.50 -3.61
CA LYS A 78 16.34 -4.41 -2.58
C LYS A 78 15.76 -4.48 -1.18
N ALA A 79 14.66 -3.78 -0.91
CA ALA A 79 13.99 -3.77 0.39
C ALA A 79 13.57 -5.19 0.81
N VAL A 80 12.91 -5.93 -0.07
CA VAL A 80 12.50 -7.32 0.18
C VAL A 80 13.71 -8.22 0.40
N ARG A 81 14.73 -8.14 -0.47
CA ARG A 81 15.96 -8.96 -0.35
C ARG A 81 16.69 -8.72 0.98
N HIS A 82 16.74 -7.49 1.45
CA HIS A 82 17.39 -7.11 2.70
C HIS A 82 16.46 -7.19 3.92
N ARG A 83 15.21 -7.67 3.73
CA ARG A 83 14.19 -7.84 4.77
C ARG A 83 13.89 -6.55 5.52
N ILE A 84 13.95 -5.42 4.81
CA ILE A 84 13.54 -4.12 5.34
C ILE A 84 12.01 -4.09 5.37
N PRO A 85 11.38 -3.73 6.51
CA PRO A 85 9.95 -3.51 6.58
C PRO A 85 9.45 -2.62 5.44
N THR A 86 8.52 -3.13 4.63
CA THR A 86 8.07 -2.47 3.40
C THR A 86 6.54 -2.45 3.35
N LEU A 87 5.97 -1.29 3.04
CA LEU A 87 4.54 -1.10 2.84
C LEU A 87 4.30 -0.43 1.49
N GLY A 88 3.58 -1.10 0.59
CA GLY A 88 3.07 -0.52 -0.65
C GLY A 88 1.56 -0.28 -0.55
N ILE A 89 1.08 0.92 -0.93
CA ILE A 89 -0.33 1.30 -0.94
C ILE A 89 -0.72 1.71 -2.37
N GLY A 90 -1.86 1.24 -2.87
CA GLY A 90 -2.32 1.53 -4.21
C GLY A 90 -1.28 1.16 -5.27
N LEU A 91 -0.79 2.16 -6.02
CA LEU A 91 0.31 1.98 -6.97
C LEU A 91 1.55 1.32 -6.32
N GLY A 92 1.86 1.66 -5.06
CA GLY A 92 2.97 1.05 -4.33
C GLY A 92 2.80 -0.47 -4.16
N ALA A 93 1.58 -0.97 -3.96
CA ALA A 93 1.29 -2.41 -3.91
C ALA A 93 1.43 -3.04 -5.30
N HIS A 94 0.98 -2.36 -6.35
CA HIS A 94 1.16 -2.80 -7.73
C HIS A 94 2.65 -2.93 -8.08
N LEU A 95 3.46 -1.91 -7.77
CA LEU A 95 4.91 -1.93 -7.99
C LEU A 95 5.61 -3.02 -7.17
N LEU A 96 5.15 -3.27 -5.93
CA LEU A 96 5.68 -4.39 -5.13
C LEU A 96 5.40 -5.74 -5.80
N ALA A 97 4.20 -5.90 -6.39
CA ALA A 97 3.84 -7.12 -7.10
C ALA A 97 4.68 -7.27 -8.39
N THR A 98 4.72 -6.25 -9.27
CA THR A 98 5.45 -6.32 -10.54
C THR A 98 6.97 -6.44 -10.35
N ALA A 99 7.53 -5.79 -9.33
CA ALA A 99 8.94 -5.93 -8.97
C ALA A 99 9.35 -7.37 -8.65
N HIS A 100 8.40 -8.25 -8.32
CA HIS A 100 8.64 -9.64 -7.93
C HIS A 100 7.89 -10.65 -8.80
N ALA A 101 7.68 -10.30 -10.08
CA ALA A 101 7.05 -11.13 -11.09
C ALA A 101 5.58 -11.49 -10.81
N GLY A 102 4.86 -10.66 -10.06
CA GLY A 102 3.41 -10.61 -10.05
C GLY A 102 2.89 -9.88 -11.30
N THR A 103 1.62 -10.02 -11.60
CA THR A 103 0.97 -9.41 -12.76
C THR A 103 -0.03 -8.37 -12.32
N VAL A 104 0.05 -7.18 -12.93
CA VAL A 104 -0.93 -6.10 -12.77
C VAL A 104 -1.52 -5.79 -14.14
N GLU A 105 -2.84 -5.73 -14.20
CA GLU A 105 -3.58 -5.48 -15.44
C GLU A 105 -4.71 -4.47 -15.19
N ARG A 106 -5.21 -3.90 -16.27
CA ARG A 106 -6.46 -3.14 -16.23
C ARG A 106 -7.59 -4.07 -15.84
N SER A 107 -8.34 -3.73 -14.79
CA SER A 107 -9.40 -4.61 -14.31
C SER A 107 -10.50 -4.84 -15.34
N ALA A 108 -10.81 -6.10 -15.58
CA ALA A 108 -11.96 -6.51 -16.40
C ALA A 108 -13.31 -6.25 -15.69
N ALA A 109 -13.30 -6.16 -14.35
CA ALA A 109 -14.48 -5.83 -13.55
C ALA A 109 -14.82 -4.33 -13.57
N GLY A 110 -13.90 -3.52 -14.11
CA GLY A 110 -14.00 -2.06 -14.12
C GLY A 110 -13.29 -1.40 -12.94
N PRO A 111 -13.46 -0.10 -12.68
CA PRO A 111 -12.85 0.59 -11.54
C PRO A 111 -13.53 0.23 -10.22
N GLU A 112 -12.77 0.20 -9.12
CA GLU A 112 -13.28 0.13 -7.76
C GLU A 112 -13.03 1.48 -7.07
N ILE A 113 -14.10 2.19 -6.69
CA ILE A 113 -14.04 3.56 -6.17
C ILE A 113 -15.01 3.72 -5.00
N GLY A 114 -14.53 4.40 -3.97
CA GLY A 114 -15.32 4.72 -2.78
C GLY A 114 -15.09 3.76 -1.63
N PRO A 115 -15.96 3.80 -0.59
CA PRO A 115 -15.85 2.92 0.56
C PRO A 115 -16.21 1.49 0.19
N ALA A 116 -15.46 0.53 0.72
CA ALA A 116 -15.68 -0.90 0.49
C ALA A 116 -15.24 -1.73 1.68
N LEU A 117 -15.78 -2.95 1.78
CA LEU A 117 -15.30 -3.95 2.71
C LEU A 117 -14.35 -4.91 2.01
N VAL A 118 -13.25 -5.26 2.67
CA VAL A 118 -12.38 -6.33 2.23
C VAL A 118 -12.45 -7.51 3.19
N GLY A 119 -12.55 -8.73 2.65
CA GLY A 119 -12.60 -9.95 3.44
C GLY A 119 -11.22 -10.44 3.82
N LYS A 120 -10.91 -10.46 5.13
CA LYS A 120 -9.68 -11.03 5.67
C LYS A 120 -9.61 -12.52 5.38
N ARG A 121 -8.43 -12.99 4.93
CA ARG A 121 -8.19 -14.41 4.64
C ARG A 121 -7.62 -15.13 5.87
N ASP A 122 -7.77 -16.46 5.92
CA ASP A 122 -7.34 -17.28 7.06
C ASP A 122 -5.84 -17.10 7.38
N ALA A 123 -5.00 -16.97 6.35
CA ALA A 123 -3.57 -16.77 6.52
C ALA A 123 -3.24 -15.46 7.28
N ALA A 124 -4.11 -14.48 7.22
CA ALA A 124 -3.94 -13.22 7.94
C ALA A 124 -4.11 -13.35 9.46
N ALA A 125 -4.70 -14.44 9.96
CA ALA A 125 -4.85 -14.67 11.41
C ALA A 125 -3.50 -14.81 12.14
N THR A 126 -2.45 -15.21 11.44
CA THR A 126 -1.09 -15.37 11.98
C THR A 126 -0.12 -14.31 11.46
N ASP A 127 -0.59 -13.39 10.61
CA ASP A 127 0.24 -12.32 10.07
C ASP A 127 0.56 -11.28 11.15
N PRO A 128 1.81 -10.78 11.24
CA PRO A 128 2.21 -9.85 12.29
C PRO A 128 1.45 -8.53 12.29
N LEU A 129 0.98 -8.07 11.14
CA LEU A 129 0.21 -6.81 11.03
C LEU A 129 -1.30 -7.07 10.96
N PHE A 130 -1.75 -8.04 10.16
CA PHE A 130 -3.17 -8.29 9.90
C PHE A 130 -3.90 -9.08 10.98
N ARG A 131 -3.20 -9.73 11.91
CA ARG A 131 -3.85 -10.59 12.92
C ARG A 131 -4.93 -9.88 13.74
N TYR A 132 -4.78 -8.60 13.97
CA TYR A 132 -5.72 -7.79 14.75
C TYR A 132 -6.73 -7.02 13.90
N VAL A 133 -6.57 -7.03 12.58
CA VAL A 133 -7.55 -6.45 11.65
C VAL A 133 -8.84 -7.29 11.72
N PRO A 134 -10.04 -6.68 11.77
CA PRO A 134 -11.33 -7.36 11.74
C PRO A 134 -11.49 -8.27 10.52
N LEU A 135 -12.53 -9.13 10.53
CA LEU A 135 -12.80 -10.04 9.40
C LEU A 135 -13.22 -9.32 8.13
N ALA A 136 -13.89 -8.19 8.26
CA ALA A 136 -14.35 -7.37 7.13
C ALA A 136 -14.19 -5.87 7.48
N PRO A 137 -12.96 -5.34 7.41
CA PRO A 137 -12.71 -3.92 7.68
C PRO A 137 -13.15 -3.04 6.51
N ASP A 138 -13.53 -1.81 6.84
CA ASP A 138 -13.71 -0.72 5.89
C ASP A 138 -12.36 -0.25 5.35
N VAL A 139 -12.35 0.06 4.04
CA VAL A 139 -11.22 0.62 3.30
C VAL A 139 -11.73 1.61 2.26
N LEU A 140 -10.85 2.46 1.72
CA LEU A 140 -11.16 3.25 0.54
C LEU A 140 -10.52 2.63 -0.70
N GLN A 141 -11.32 2.45 -1.74
CA GLN A 141 -10.88 2.01 -3.04
C GLN A 141 -10.79 3.19 -3.99
N TRP A 142 -9.70 3.26 -4.76
CA TRP A 142 -9.55 4.28 -5.81
C TRP A 142 -8.60 3.78 -6.90
N HIS A 143 -8.99 2.70 -7.59
CA HIS A 143 -8.14 2.09 -8.60
C HIS A 143 -8.93 1.57 -9.81
N VAL A 144 -8.22 1.44 -10.92
CA VAL A 144 -8.71 0.86 -12.19
C VAL A 144 -7.89 -0.34 -12.63
N ASP A 145 -6.66 -0.41 -12.14
CA ASP A 145 -5.77 -1.54 -12.34
C ASP A 145 -5.89 -2.49 -11.15
N GLU A 146 -5.62 -3.75 -11.36
CA GLU A 146 -5.67 -4.77 -10.31
C GLU A 146 -4.48 -5.72 -10.39
N ILE A 147 -4.11 -6.27 -9.24
CA ILE A 147 -3.16 -7.37 -9.18
C ILE A 147 -3.90 -8.64 -9.58
N THR A 148 -3.63 -9.16 -10.78
CA THR A 148 -4.26 -10.39 -11.29
C THR A 148 -3.51 -11.64 -10.85
N GLU A 149 -2.18 -11.56 -10.68
CA GLU A 149 -1.35 -12.64 -10.16
C GLU A 149 -0.40 -12.11 -9.08
N LEU A 150 -0.44 -12.76 -7.91
CA LEU A 150 0.50 -12.44 -6.83
C LEU A 150 1.91 -12.96 -7.15
N PRO A 151 2.97 -12.29 -6.64
CA PRO A 151 4.33 -12.83 -6.66
C PRO A 151 4.40 -14.24 -6.09
N HIS A 152 5.27 -15.06 -6.66
CA HIS A 152 5.49 -16.41 -6.13
C HIS A 152 5.90 -16.38 -4.65
N GLY A 153 5.21 -17.19 -3.84
CA GLY A 153 5.43 -17.24 -2.39
C GLY A 153 4.80 -16.09 -1.60
N ALA A 154 4.05 -15.21 -2.24
CA ALA A 154 3.24 -14.23 -1.53
C ALA A 154 2.08 -14.90 -0.79
N VAL A 155 1.73 -14.33 0.36
CA VAL A 155 0.60 -14.78 1.20
C VAL A 155 -0.55 -13.81 1.00
N LEU A 156 -1.69 -14.30 0.50
CA LEU A 156 -2.92 -13.52 0.38
C LEU A 156 -3.50 -13.22 1.77
N LEU A 157 -3.73 -11.95 2.07
CA LEU A 157 -4.22 -11.47 3.37
C LEU A 157 -5.66 -10.95 3.34
N ALA A 158 -6.07 -10.31 2.23
CA ALA A 158 -7.43 -9.83 2.04
C ALA A 158 -7.86 -9.92 0.58
N ALA A 159 -9.17 -10.08 0.37
CA ALA A 159 -9.81 -10.14 -0.94
C ALA A 159 -11.17 -9.45 -0.89
N SER A 160 -11.69 -9.01 -2.05
CA SER A 160 -13.09 -8.61 -2.20
C SER A 160 -13.80 -9.52 -3.23
N THR A 161 -15.09 -9.31 -3.44
CA THR A 161 -15.88 -10.17 -4.31
C THR A 161 -15.40 -10.15 -5.77
N HIS A 162 -14.99 -8.97 -6.24
CA HIS A 162 -14.59 -8.76 -7.63
C HIS A 162 -13.07 -8.69 -7.82
N TYR A 163 -12.33 -8.43 -6.73
CA TYR A 163 -10.89 -8.25 -6.73
C TYR A 163 -10.25 -9.24 -5.75
N PRO A 164 -9.68 -10.36 -6.25
CA PRO A 164 -9.18 -11.44 -5.40
C PRO A 164 -7.91 -11.09 -4.61
N HIS A 165 -7.18 -10.03 -4.99
CA HIS A 165 -5.88 -9.71 -4.41
C HIS A 165 -5.85 -8.30 -3.82
N GLN A 166 -6.62 -8.06 -2.74
CA GLN A 166 -6.73 -6.75 -2.09
C GLN A 166 -5.57 -6.44 -1.15
N ALA A 167 -5.02 -7.45 -0.47
CA ALA A 167 -3.82 -7.29 0.33
C ALA A 167 -3.01 -8.58 0.35
N PHE A 168 -1.69 -8.44 0.36
CA PHE A 168 -0.76 -9.57 0.40
C PHE A 168 0.49 -9.24 1.21
N ARG A 169 1.20 -10.30 1.65
CA ARG A 169 2.54 -10.20 2.20
C ARG A 169 3.52 -11.00 1.35
N LEU A 170 4.64 -10.38 0.99
CA LEU A 170 5.75 -11.00 0.30
C LEU A 170 6.92 -11.19 1.26
N GLY A 171 7.45 -12.42 1.32
CA GLY A 171 8.42 -12.77 2.34
C GLY A 171 7.83 -12.61 3.74
N ASP A 172 8.60 -12.06 4.68
CA ASP A 172 8.20 -11.88 6.07
C ASP A 172 7.97 -10.41 6.48
N ARG A 173 8.36 -9.44 5.65
CA ARG A 173 8.39 -8.03 6.03
C ARG A 173 7.92 -7.06 4.94
N ALA A 174 7.30 -7.51 3.84
CA ALA A 174 6.77 -6.61 2.82
C ALA A 174 5.28 -6.84 2.60
N TRP A 175 4.48 -5.79 2.74
CA TRP A 175 3.03 -5.81 2.58
C TRP A 175 2.61 -4.91 1.42
N GLY A 176 1.65 -5.38 0.62
CA GLY A 176 0.95 -4.60 -0.39
C GLY A 176 -0.53 -4.50 -0.03
N LEU A 177 -1.07 -3.28 -0.05
CA LEU A 177 -2.48 -2.95 0.10
C LEU A 177 -2.95 -2.31 -1.21
N GLN A 178 -3.86 -2.92 -1.95
CA GLN A 178 -4.40 -2.33 -3.17
C GLN A 178 -5.31 -1.14 -2.87
N PHE A 179 -5.95 -1.15 -1.71
CA PHE A 179 -6.81 -0.11 -1.17
C PHE A 179 -6.00 0.92 -0.35
N HIS A 180 -6.69 2.01 0.03
CA HIS A 180 -6.13 3.13 0.76
C HIS A 180 -6.61 3.15 2.21
N ILE A 181 -5.71 3.43 3.13
CA ILE A 181 -5.93 3.56 4.57
C ILE A 181 -5.53 4.94 5.11
N GLU A 182 -4.74 5.66 4.32
CA GLU A 182 -4.13 6.95 4.67
C GLU A 182 -5.06 8.15 4.47
N CYS A 183 -6.16 7.96 3.74
CA CYS A 183 -7.00 9.05 3.23
C CYS A 183 -7.65 9.89 4.32
N ASP A 184 -7.79 11.18 4.02
CA ASP A 184 -8.68 12.12 4.70
C ASP A 184 -9.71 12.70 3.71
N ARG A 185 -10.61 13.57 4.21
CA ARG A 185 -11.62 14.24 3.38
C ARG A 185 -10.99 15.03 2.23
N ASP A 186 -9.89 15.74 2.49
CA ASP A 186 -9.28 16.65 1.51
C ASP A 186 -8.65 15.86 0.35
N MET A 187 -8.00 14.73 0.65
CA MET A 187 -7.44 13.83 -0.35
C MET A 187 -8.53 13.26 -1.25
N VAL A 188 -9.60 12.70 -0.66
CA VAL A 188 -10.73 12.14 -1.42
C VAL A 188 -11.43 13.22 -2.26
N SER A 189 -11.60 14.43 -1.71
CA SER A 189 -12.18 15.56 -2.46
C SER A 189 -11.32 15.96 -3.66
N THR A 190 -9.99 15.92 -3.49
CA THR A 190 -9.04 16.22 -4.57
C THR A 190 -9.10 15.17 -5.67
N TRP A 191 -9.15 13.88 -5.30
CA TRP A 191 -9.29 12.79 -6.26
C TRP A 191 -10.61 12.86 -7.02
N ALA A 192 -11.71 13.12 -6.31
CA ALA A 192 -13.04 13.23 -6.91
C ALA A 192 -13.13 14.39 -7.90
N ALA A 193 -12.59 15.56 -7.55
CA ALA A 193 -12.59 16.74 -8.41
C ALA A 193 -11.80 16.54 -9.71
N GLY A 194 -10.73 15.74 -9.69
CA GLY A 194 -9.89 15.42 -10.85
C GLY A 194 -10.28 14.16 -11.63
N SER A 195 -11.31 13.42 -11.18
CA SER A 195 -11.62 12.09 -11.69
C SER A 195 -12.43 12.09 -13.00
N THR A 196 -11.80 11.67 -14.09
CA THR A 196 -12.51 11.33 -15.33
C THR A 196 -13.36 10.08 -15.18
N ILE A 197 -12.98 9.17 -14.30
CA ILE A 197 -13.64 7.89 -14.04
C ILE A 197 -15.02 8.12 -13.41
N LEU A 198 -15.14 9.04 -12.45
CA LEU A 198 -16.46 9.39 -11.89
C LEU A 198 -17.39 9.93 -12.97
N THR A 199 -16.85 10.71 -13.91
CA THR A 199 -17.62 11.22 -15.07
C THR A 199 -18.08 10.08 -15.97
N GLU A 200 -17.21 9.13 -16.29
CA GLU A 200 -17.52 7.94 -17.12
C GLU A 200 -18.58 7.06 -16.46
N LEU A 201 -18.46 6.85 -15.13
CA LEU A 201 -19.41 6.06 -14.33
C LEU A 201 -20.71 6.82 -14.01
N ARG A 202 -20.79 8.12 -14.33
CA ARG A 202 -21.89 9.02 -13.99
C ARG A 202 -22.17 9.08 -12.49
N LEU A 203 -21.11 9.01 -11.69
CA LEU A 203 -21.18 9.13 -10.23
C LEU A 203 -20.93 10.60 -9.83
N PRO A 204 -21.86 11.26 -9.11
CA PRO A 204 -21.64 12.59 -8.59
C PRO A 204 -20.47 12.60 -7.59
N ALA A 205 -19.51 13.51 -7.78
CA ALA A 205 -18.31 13.58 -6.96
C ALA A 205 -18.60 13.83 -5.48
N ASP A 206 -19.58 14.69 -5.19
CA ASP A 206 -20.03 15.01 -3.83
C ASP A 206 -20.62 13.78 -3.11
N VAL A 207 -21.42 12.96 -3.80
CA VAL A 207 -21.98 11.72 -3.26
C VAL A 207 -20.86 10.73 -2.91
N VAL A 208 -19.86 10.58 -3.79
CA VAL A 208 -18.73 9.68 -3.52
C VAL A 208 -17.89 10.18 -2.35
N VAL A 209 -17.60 11.49 -2.30
CA VAL A 209 -16.85 12.11 -1.18
C VAL A 209 -17.59 11.92 0.13
N ASP A 210 -18.90 12.20 0.18
CA ASP A 210 -19.68 12.05 1.41
C ASP A 210 -19.70 10.59 1.89
N ALA A 211 -19.90 9.63 0.97
CA ALA A 211 -19.83 8.21 1.31
C ALA A 211 -18.46 7.79 1.87
N CYS A 212 -17.36 8.29 1.27
CA CYS A 212 -16.02 8.01 1.80
C CYS A 212 -15.82 8.59 3.20
N VAL A 213 -16.32 9.82 3.43
CA VAL A 213 -16.16 10.51 4.72
C VAL A 213 -16.91 9.78 5.84
N GLU A 214 -18.04 9.16 5.55
CA GLU A 214 -18.83 8.40 6.54
C GLU A 214 -18.02 7.25 7.16
N VAL A 215 -17.10 6.62 6.40
CA VAL A 215 -16.30 5.47 6.88
C VAL A 215 -14.91 5.85 7.40
N LEU A 216 -14.48 7.11 7.31
CA LEU A 216 -13.12 7.51 7.72
C LEU A 216 -12.84 7.24 9.20
N GLY A 217 -13.84 7.30 10.07
CA GLY A 217 -13.71 6.97 11.49
C GLY A 217 -13.44 5.48 11.71
N ASP A 218 -14.17 4.61 11.01
CA ASP A 218 -14.01 3.16 11.09
C ASP A 218 -12.65 2.73 10.50
N ILE A 219 -12.22 3.39 9.41
CA ILE A 219 -10.88 3.20 8.84
C ILE A 219 -9.79 3.57 9.86
N GLU A 220 -9.91 4.71 10.53
CA GLU A 220 -8.95 5.14 11.55
C GLU A 220 -8.87 4.13 12.70
N GLU A 221 -10.02 3.69 13.24
CA GLU A 221 -10.08 2.73 14.35
C GLU A 221 -9.33 1.43 14.04
N VAL A 222 -9.42 0.96 12.79
CA VAL A 222 -8.81 -0.31 12.35
C VAL A 222 -7.36 -0.12 11.93
N TRP A 223 -7.05 0.93 11.14
CA TRP A 223 -5.78 1.01 10.45
C TRP A 223 -4.72 1.84 11.17
N GLN A 224 -5.09 2.70 12.14
CA GLN A 224 -4.09 3.31 13.04
C GLN A 224 -3.33 2.25 13.85
N PRO A 225 -3.95 1.25 14.51
CA PRO A 225 -3.23 0.17 15.18
C PRO A 225 -2.34 -0.66 14.23
N PHE A 226 -2.77 -0.88 12.97
CA PHE A 226 -1.95 -1.51 11.95
C PHE A 226 -0.69 -0.70 11.65
N ALA A 227 -0.81 0.61 11.43
CA ALA A 227 0.31 1.52 11.17
C ALA A 227 1.28 1.59 12.36
N VAL A 228 0.77 1.65 13.58
CA VAL A 228 1.58 1.61 14.82
C VAL A 228 2.37 0.30 14.92
N ARG A 229 1.75 -0.83 14.58
CA ARG A 229 2.47 -2.13 14.55
C ARG A 229 3.51 -2.19 13.44
N PHE A 230 3.25 -1.61 12.27
CA PHE A 230 4.25 -1.48 11.22
C PHE A 230 5.45 -0.65 11.68
N ALA A 231 5.21 0.48 12.36
CA ALA A 231 6.26 1.29 12.95
C ALA A 231 7.06 0.52 14.02
N ALA A 232 6.38 -0.23 14.89
CA ALA A 232 7.04 -1.08 15.89
C ALA A 232 7.90 -2.17 15.26
N LEU A 233 7.46 -2.76 14.12
CA LEU A 233 8.26 -3.70 13.34
C LEU A 233 9.51 -3.02 12.76
N ALA A 234 9.34 -1.82 12.20
CA ALA A 234 10.43 -1.02 11.63
C ALA A 234 11.48 -0.63 12.68
N LEU A 235 11.04 -0.32 13.89
CA LEU A 235 11.90 0.05 15.03
C LEU A 235 12.49 -1.17 15.76
N GLY A 236 12.18 -2.41 15.34
CA GLY A 236 12.64 -3.63 16.00
C GLY A 236 12.01 -3.84 17.38
N GLN A 237 10.83 -3.29 17.62
CA GLN A 237 10.11 -3.34 18.90
C GLN A 237 9.06 -4.45 18.96
N LEU A 238 8.75 -5.12 17.83
CA LEU A 238 7.86 -6.29 17.86
C LEU A 238 8.60 -7.50 18.42
N PRO A 239 7.92 -8.29 19.29
CA PRO A 239 8.48 -9.55 19.79
C PRO A 239 8.79 -10.51 18.62
N ASP A 240 9.87 -11.27 18.72
CA ASP A 240 10.25 -12.29 17.72
C ASP A 240 9.17 -13.36 17.52
N SER A 241 8.33 -13.61 18.53
CA SER A 241 7.18 -14.49 18.45
C SER A 241 6.11 -14.04 17.47
N ASP A 242 6.06 -12.73 17.18
CA ASP A 242 5.07 -12.11 16.30
C ASP A 242 5.54 -12.04 14.84
N ILE A 243 6.82 -12.34 14.59
CA ILE A 243 7.40 -12.32 13.24
C ILE A 243 7.41 -13.75 12.68
N PRO A 244 6.73 -14.03 11.55
CA PRO A 244 6.77 -15.35 10.94
C PRO A 244 8.20 -15.72 10.58
N ARG A 245 8.66 -16.89 11.05
CA ARG A 245 9.93 -17.45 10.56
C ARG A 245 9.65 -18.16 9.25
N THR A 246 9.93 -17.52 8.14
CA THR A 246 10.07 -18.24 6.86
C THR A 246 11.27 -19.16 6.98
N LEU A 247 11.03 -20.47 6.89
CA LEU A 247 12.13 -21.41 6.71
C LEU A 247 12.87 -21.01 5.42
N PRO A 248 14.21 -20.98 5.43
CA PRO A 248 14.94 -20.74 4.21
C PRO A 248 14.53 -21.80 3.20
N LEU A 249 14.14 -21.37 1.99
CA LEU A 249 13.91 -22.29 0.88
C LEU A 249 15.19 -23.08 0.67
N LEU A 250 15.14 -24.39 0.97
CA LEU A 250 16.24 -25.31 0.67
C LEU A 250 16.35 -25.39 -0.86
N GLY A 251 17.36 -24.78 -1.43
CA GLY A 251 17.80 -24.99 -2.80
C GLY A 251 17.59 -23.81 -3.75
N SER A 252 18.56 -22.98 -3.84
CA SER A 252 18.99 -22.29 -5.05
C SER A 252 20.52 -22.23 -5.06
#